data_02c6e102f3e4981fad706cf721af3eab
#
_entry.id   02c6e102f3e4981fad706cf721af3eab
#
_cell.length_a   1.000
_cell.length_b   1.000
_cell.length_c   1.000
_cell.angle_alpha   90.00
_cell.angle_beta   90.00
_cell.angle_gamma   90.00
#
_symmetry.space_group_name_H-M   'P 1'
#
loop_
_entity.id
_entity.type
_entity.pdbx_description
1 polymer ?
#
loop_
_entity_poly.entity_id
_entity_poly.type
_entity_poly.pdbx_seq_one_letter_code
_entity_poly.pdbx_strand_id
1 'polypeptide(L)'
;MKHSFERLRLDGVCRSFTNAEGAQVAALNGLDLEIRRGEFIALLGPSGCGKSTALNCIAGLQPLTRGGIWLDDTRIDVLPPERRGFGMVFQNYALFPHMSVLDNVGFGLKMRGVPKQETRRRAQQALELVQLVGHEGKLPGQLSGGQQQRVAIARAIVIEPPLVLMDEPLSNLDTKLRVEMRAEIRRIHTQLERATIYVTHDQDEALSMADRIVVMKEGVVQQVATPKDVYTRPHNLHVARFMGYRNVLPFTLEGMAGDYVNVATGGVRVTGVPMAGFDTKEVVVALRPDDIERADDAGDNTNAFDSTVETVEYGGRDSLIRAVTPFGPIWARVAGEFTEGEPLRLRVAPSRTLVYPGAPT
;
A
#
# COMPACT_ATOMS: atom_id res chain seq x y z
N MET A 1 5.40 -28.42 -8.97
CA MET A 1 5.47 -27.88 -7.60
C MET A 1 4.19 -28.26 -6.84
N LYS A 2 4.24 -28.32 -5.50
CA LYS A 2 3.05 -28.46 -4.65
C LYS A 2 2.08 -27.32 -4.95
N HIS A 3 0.77 -27.62 -5.03
CA HIS A 3 -0.29 -26.61 -5.23
C HIS A 3 -0.51 -25.71 -4.00
N SER A 4 0.27 -25.87 -2.93
CA SER A 4 0.24 -25.07 -1.70
C SER A 4 1.61 -25.08 -1.04
N PHE A 5 1.93 -24.02 -0.32
CA PHE A 5 3.10 -23.86 0.53
C PHE A 5 2.65 -23.37 1.91
N GLU A 6 3.51 -23.49 2.93
CA GLU A 6 3.27 -22.91 4.26
C GLU A 6 3.81 -21.49 4.34
N ARG A 7 5.00 -21.26 3.77
CA ARG A 7 5.65 -19.95 3.79
C ARG A 7 6.48 -19.68 2.54
N LEU A 8 6.46 -18.42 2.08
CA LEU A 8 7.43 -17.84 1.17
C LEU A 8 8.35 -16.92 1.98
N ARG A 9 9.67 -17.13 1.92
CA ARG A 9 10.66 -16.34 2.62
C ARG A 9 11.61 -15.66 1.64
N LEU A 10 11.75 -14.36 1.78
CA LEU A 10 12.79 -13.54 1.19
C LEU A 10 13.85 -13.31 2.26
N ASP A 11 15.11 -13.59 1.94
CA ASP A 11 16.24 -13.58 2.87
C ASP A 11 17.35 -12.69 2.31
N GLY A 12 17.49 -11.49 2.83
CA GLY A 12 18.48 -10.50 2.42
C GLY A 12 18.44 -10.17 0.92
N VAL A 13 17.26 -10.14 0.31
CA VAL A 13 17.11 -9.96 -1.14
C VAL A 13 17.59 -8.59 -1.58
N CYS A 14 18.59 -8.58 -2.48
CA CYS A 14 19.14 -7.39 -3.09
C CYS A 14 19.01 -7.46 -4.63
N ARG A 15 18.73 -6.30 -5.23
CA ARG A 15 18.79 -6.12 -6.67
C ARG A 15 19.39 -4.76 -7.00
N SER A 16 20.49 -4.75 -7.76
CA SER A 16 21.13 -3.53 -8.27
C SER A 16 21.10 -3.52 -9.80
N PHE A 17 21.03 -2.32 -10.34
CA PHE A 17 21.12 -2.05 -11.78
C PHE A 17 22.31 -1.13 -12.04
N THR A 18 22.92 -1.26 -13.19
CA THR A 18 23.93 -0.32 -13.67
C THR A 18 23.21 0.80 -14.42
N ASN A 19 23.36 2.05 -13.96
CA ASN A 19 22.79 3.21 -14.67
C ASN A 19 23.60 3.54 -15.94
N ALA A 20 23.15 4.51 -16.72
CA ALA A 20 23.81 4.93 -17.95
C ALA A 20 25.24 5.49 -17.72
N GLU A 21 25.56 5.91 -16.52
CA GLU A 21 26.87 6.44 -16.10
C GLU A 21 27.79 5.34 -15.55
N GLY A 22 27.35 4.08 -15.54
CA GLY A 22 28.11 2.94 -15.03
C GLY A 22 28.04 2.75 -13.50
N ALA A 23 27.30 3.58 -12.78
CA ALA A 23 27.14 3.47 -11.33
C ALA A 23 26.10 2.39 -10.97
N GLN A 24 26.37 1.66 -9.87
CA GLN A 24 25.43 0.66 -9.34
C GLN A 24 24.35 1.37 -8.49
N VAL A 25 23.09 1.20 -8.88
CA VAL A 25 21.92 1.71 -8.15
C VAL A 25 21.17 0.52 -7.55
N ALA A 26 21.09 0.47 -6.22
CA ALA A 26 20.36 -0.57 -5.53
C ALA A 26 18.85 -0.27 -5.58
N ALA A 27 18.08 -1.08 -6.29
CA ALA A 27 16.63 -1.01 -6.29
C ALA A 27 16.01 -1.82 -5.13
N LEU A 28 16.72 -2.84 -4.64
CA LEU A 28 16.42 -3.57 -3.41
C LEU A 28 17.71 -3.71 -2.60
N ASN A 29 17.63 -3.46 -1.30
CA ASN A 29 18.78 -3.51 -0.41
C ASN A 29 18.43 -4.26 0.90
N GLY A 30 18.62 -5.58 0.88
CA GLY A 30 18.41 -6.43 2.05
C GLY A 30 16.92 -6.58 2.40
N LEU A 31 16.09 -6.92 1.40
CA LEU A 31 14.66 -7.16 1.65
C LEU A 31 14.46 -8.50 2.36
N ASP A 32 14.04 -8.45 3.63
CA ASP A 32 13.61 -9.58 4.43
C ASP A 32 12.09 -9.56 4.58
N LEU A 33 11.43 -10.66 4.22
CA LEU A 33 9.98 -10.77 4.31
C LEU A 33 9.56 -12.24 4.37
N GLU A 34 8.64 -12.54 5.26
CA GLU A 34 7.95 -13.83 5.31
C GLU A 34 6.47 -13.65 4.98
N ILE A 35 5.95 -14.47 4.08
CA ILE A 35 4.56 -14.48 3.63
C ILE A 35 3.99 -15.86 3.87
N ARG A 36 2.83 -15.93 4.51
CA ARG A 36 2.16 -17.18 4.86
C ARG A 36 1.15 -17.58 3.80
N ARG A 37 0.83 -18.85 3.78
CA ARG A 37 -0.26 -19.38 2.96
C ARG A 37 -1.55 -18.62 3.21
N GLY A 38 -2.26 -18.26 2.13
CA GLY A 38 -3.56 -17.57 2.21
C GLY A 38 -3.48 -16.11 2.67
N GLU A 39 -2.28 -15.56 2.87
CA GLU A 39 -2.10 -14.18 3.30
C GLU A 39 -2.17 -13.20 2.13
N PHE A 40 -2.85 -12.07 2.31
CA PHE A 40 -2.85 -10.94 1.39
C PHE A 40 -1.85 -9.89 1.88
N ILE A 41 -0.72 -9.75 1.21
CA ILE A 41 0.29 -8.74 1.54
C ILE A 41 0.28 -7.63 0.49
N ALA A 42 0.23 -6.37 0.95
CA ALA A 42 0.43 -5.20 0.11
C ALA A 42 1.85 -4.64 0.26
N LEU A 43 2.58 -4.52 -0.86
CA LEU A 43 3.81 -3.72 -0.92
C LEU A 43 3.43 -2.29 -1.26
N LEU A 44 3.67 -1.37 -0.33
CA LEU A 44 3.22 0.01 -0.37
C LEU A 44 4.40 0.98 -0.30
N GLY A 45 4.35 2.07 -1.04
CA GLY A 45 5.40 3.10 -1.02
C GLY A 45 5.39 3.98 -2.26
N PRO A 46 6.19 5.04 -2.31
CA PRO A 46 6.25 5.96 -3.45
C PRO A 46 6.74 5.27 -4.72
N SER A 47 6.52 5.92 -5.87
CA SER A 47 7.06 5.43 -7.15
C SER A 47 8.59 5.33 -7.08
N GLY A 48 9.14 4.27 -7.67
CA GLY A 48 10.59 4.04 -7.69
C GLY A 48 11.20 3.44 -6.41
N CYS A 49 10.42 3.15 -5.35
CA CYS A 49 10.97 2.60 -4.10
C CYS A 49 11.30 1.09 -4.14
N GLY A 50 11.14 0.40 -5.29
CA GLY A 50 11.55 -1.00 -5.45
C GLY A 50 10.43 -2.04 -5.44
N LYS A 51 9.14 -1.67 -5.28
CA LYS A 51 7.99 -2.61 -5.20
C LYS A 51 7.88 -3.57 -6.39
N SER A 52 7.79 -3.02 -7.61
CA SER A 52 7.72 -3.84 -8.84
C SER A 52 9.00 -4.64 -9.06
N THR A 53 10.17 -4.12 -8.64
CA THR A 53 11.43 -4.88 -8.66
C THR A 53 11.35 -6.09 -7.74
N ALA A 54 10.84 -5.93 -6.51
CA ALA A 54 10.64 -7.04 -5.58
C ALA A 54 9.68 -8.09 -6.16
N LEU A 55 8.55 -7.63 -6.71
CA LEU A 55 7.57 -8.51 -7.37
C LEU A 55 8.20 -9.29 -8.54
N ASN A 56 8.96 -8.60 -9.41
CA ASN A 56 9.64 -9.22 -10.56
C ASN A 56 10.73 -10.21 -10.14
N CYS A 57 11.47 -9.94 -9.06
CA CYS A 57 12.41 -10.89 -8.48
C CYS A 57 11.70 -12.14 -7.95
N ILE A 58 10.56 -11.98 -7.25
CA ILE A 58 9.74 -13.11 -6.77
C ILE A 58 9.18 -13.91 -7.96
N ALA A 59 8.69 -13.24 -9.00
CA ALA A 59 8.17 -13.88 -10.21
C ALA A 59 9.26 -14.62 -11.01
N GLY A 60 10.54 -14.26 -10.82
CA GLY A 60 11.67 -14.80 -11.61
C GLY A 60 11.92 -14.06 -12.91
N LEU A 61 11.26 -12.93 -13.13
CA LEU A 61 11.45 -12.07 -14.29
C LEU A 61 12.75 -11.25 -14.21
N GLN A 62 13.27 -11.08 -12.98
CA GLN A 62 14.56 -10.44 -12.72
C GLN A 62 15.38 -11.29 -11.77
N PRO A 63 16.69 -11.50 -12.05
CA PRO A 63 17.58 -12.23 -11.15
C PRO A 63 17.93 -11.38 -9.92
N LEU A 64 18.24 -12.02 -8.81
CA LEU A 64 18.79 -11.36 -7.63
C LEU A 64 20.26 -10.97 -7.87
N THR A 65 20.71 -9.91 -7.24
CA THR A 65 22.13 -9.59 -7.10
C THR A 65 22.73 -10.31 -5.89
N ARG A 66 21.96 -10.45 -4.79
CA ARG A 66 22.35 -11.15 -3.56
C ARG A 66 21.08 -11.59 -2.81
N GLY A 67 21.25 -12.49 -1.85
CA GLY A 67 20.18 -13.04 -1.04
C GLY A 67 19.56 -14.29 -1.63
N GLY A 68 18.37 -14.65 -1.20
CA GLY A 68 17.65 -15.84 -1.67
C GLY A 68 16.16 -15.76 -1.46
N ILE A 69 15.41 -16.52 -2.26
CA ILE A 69 13.95 -16.67 -2.13
C ILE A 69 13.64 -18.16 -1.95
N TRP A 70 12.87 -18.45 -0.92
CA TRP A 70 12.56 -19.81 -0.49
C TRP A 70 11.06 -20.03 -0.43
N LEU A 71 10.60 -21.12 -1.00
CA LEU A 71 9.23 -21.61 -0.87
C LEU A 71 9.29 -22.86 0.02
N ASP A 72 8.88 -22.75 1.28
CA ASP A 72 9.18 -23.70 2.34
C ASP A 72 10.70 -23.92 2.43
N ASP A 73 11.18 -25.14 2.23
CA ASP A 73 12.60 -25.49 2.23
C ASP A 73 13.25 -25.48 0.84
N THR A 74 12.48 -25.10 -0.19
CA THR A 74 12.97 -25.11 -1.59
C THR A 74 13.40 -23.70 -2.01
N ARG A 75 14.67 -23.56 -2.42
CA ARG A 75 15.19 -22.34 -3.00
C ARG A 75 14.64 -22.14 -4.42
N ILE A 76 13.96 -21.03 -4.68
CA ILE A 76 13.24 -20.80 -5.95
C ILE A 76 13.82 -19.67 -6.80
N ASP A 77 14.68 -18.81 -6.27
CA ASP A 77 15.30 -17.73 -7.07
C ASP A 77 16.20 -18.25 -8.20
N VAL A 78 16.68 -19.48 -8.08
CA VAL A 78 17.44 -20.20 -9.12
C VAL A 78 16.57 -20.80 -10.23
N LEU A 79 15.25 -20.81 -10.06
CA LEU A 79 14.30 -21.35 -11.01
C LEU A 79 13.80 -20.28 -11.98
N PRO A 80 13.64 -20.61 -13.28
CA PRO A 80 13.03 -19.69 -14.23
C PRO A 80 11.53 -19.48 -13.91
N PRO A 81 10.90 -18.38 -14.40
CA PRO A 81 9.52 -18.00 -14.06
C PRO A 81 8.49 -19.12 -14.24
N GLU A 82 8.54 -19.84 -15.36
CA GLU A 82 7.59 -20.92 -15.70
C GLU A 82 7.65 -22.10 -14.72
N ARG A 83 8.80 -22.29 -14.04
CA ARG A 83 8.98 -23.34 -13.03
C ARG A 83 8.56 -22.92 -11.63
N ARG A 84 8.38 -21.61 -11.36
CA ARG A 84 7.87 -21.12 -10.07
C ARG A 84 6.36 -21.35 -9.94
N GLY A 85 5.64 -21.37 -11.07
CA GLY A 85 4.23 -21.71 -11.12
C GLY A 85 3.29 -20.63 -10.52
N PHE A 86 3.76 -19.40 -10.35
CA PHE A 86 2.99 -18.27 -9.84
C PHE A 86 2.07 -17.69 -10.92
N GLY A 87 0.93 -17.12 -10.48
CA GLY A 87 0.08 -16.30 -11.34
C GLY A 87 0.50 -14.84 -11.26
N MET A 88 0.47 -14.12 -12.40
CA MET A 88 0.86 -12.71 -12.42
C MET A 88 -0.16 -11.86 -13.17
N VAL A 89 -0.56 -10.74 -12.57
CA VAL A 89 -1.34 -9.66 -13.16
C VAL A 89 -0.41 -8.47 -13.32
N PHE A 90 -0.22 -8.01 -14.55
CA PHE A 90 0.62 -6.87 -14.90
C PHE A 90 -0.17 -5.56 -14.87
N GLN A 91 0.50 -4.44 -14.67
CA GLN A 91 -0.10 -3.10 -14.62
C GLN A 91 -0.92 -2.74 -15.87
N ASN A 92 -0.47 -3.16 -17.05
CA ASN A 92 -1.15 -2.93 -18.33
C ASN A 92 -1.98 -4.14 -18.79
N TYR A 93 -2.35 -5.04 -17.84
CA TYR A 93 -3.08 -6.29 -18.06
C TYR A 93 -2.35 -7.30 -18.96
N ALA A 94 -1.51 -6.87 -19.89
CA ALA A 94 -0.72 -7.67 -20.84
C ALA A 94 -1.54 -8.76 -21.56
N LEU A 95 -2.80 -8.44 -21.95
CA LEU A 95 -3.65 -9.36 -22.70
C LEU A 95 -3.15 -9.50 -24.14
N PHE A 96 -3.28 -10.70 -24.69
CA PHE A 96 -2.96 -10.97 -26.10
C PHE A 96 -4.08 -10.39 -26.98
N PRO A 97 -3.84 -9.31 -27.74
CA PRO A 97 -4.91 -8.55 -28.40
C PRO A 97 -5.59 -9.33 -29.54
N HIS A 98 -4.92 -10.31 -30.11
CA HIS A 98 -5.37 -11.17 -31.20
C HIS A 98 -6.06 -12.46 -30.74
N MET A 99 -6.11 -12.71 -29.44
CA MET A 99 -6.76 -13.89 -28.85
C MET A 99 -8.10 -13.49 -28.22
N SER A 100 -9.07 -14.39 -28.29
CA SER A 100 -10.34 -14.24 -27.56
C SER A 100 -10.10 -14.20 -26.04
N VAL A 101 -11.11 -13.73 -25.31
CA VAL A 101 -11.12 -13.76 -23.84
C VAL A 101 -10.88 -15.18 -23.33
N LEU A 102 -11.58 -16.16 -23.88
CA LEU A 102 -11.42 -17.57 -23.49
C LEU A 102 -10.01 -18.09 -23.76
N ASP A 103 -9.43 -17.74 -24.92
CA ASP A 103 -8.07 -18.15 -25.30
C ASP A 103 -7.01 -17.45 -24.44
N ASN A 104 -7.20 -16.18 -24.11
CA ASN A 104 -6.35 -15.45 -23.17
C ASN A 104 -6.30 -16.16 -21.81
N VAL A 105 -7.46 -16.49 -21.24
CA VAL A 105 -7.54 -17.18 -19.94
C VAL A 105 -6.94 -18.57 -20.04
N GLY A 106 -7.26 -19.34 -21.08
CA GLY A 106 -6.77 -20.71 -21.27
C GLY A 106 -5.31 -20.84 -21.65
N PHE A 107 -4.62 -19.73 -21.99
CA PHE A 107 -3.27 -19.77 -22.56
C PHE A 107 -2.26 -20.50 -21.67
N GLY A 108 -2.23 -20.19 -20.37
CA GLY A 108 -1.30 -20.83 -19.45
C GLY A 108 -1.50 -22.35 -19.30
N LEU A 109 -2.75 -22.81 -19.38
CA LEU A 109 -3.08 -24.25 -19.37
C LEU A 109 -2.63 -24.93 -20.65
N LYS A 110 -2.85 -24.28 -21.81
CA LYS A 110 -2.39 -24.77 -23.11
C LYS A 110 -0.88 -24.94 -23.15
N MET A 111 -0.11 -23.97 -22.62
CA MET A 111 1.36 -24.04 -22.57
C MET A 111 1.85 -25.17 -21.64
N ARG A 112 1.06 -25.59 -20.68
CA ARG A 112 1.32 -26.74 -19.80
C ARG A 112 0.85 -28.09 -20.38
N GLY A 113 0.38 -28.10 -21.63
CA GLY A 113 -0.07 -29.34 -22.31
C GLY A 113 -1.42 -29.88 -21.82
N VAL A 114 -2.25 -29.06 -21.14
CA VAL A 114 -3.59 -29.47 -20.69
C VAL A 114 -4.48 -29.70 -21.92
N PRO A 115 -5.26 -30.82 -21.98
CA PRO A 115 -6.14 -31.11 -23.11
C PRO A 115 -7.13 -29.97 -23.39
N LYS A 116 -7.44 -29.73 -24.69
CA LYS A 116 -8.29 -28.61 -25.15
C LYS A 116 -9.64 -28.52 -24.42
N GLN A 117 -10.30 -29.66 -24.24
CA GLN A 117 -11.61 -29.71 -23.55
C GLN A 117 -11.50 -29.26 -22.10
N GLU A 118 -10.48 -29.74 -21.38
CA GLU A 118 -10.23 -29.39 -19.98
C GLU A 118 -9.77 -27.92 -19.85
N THR A 119 -8.92 -27.45 -20.75
CA THR A 119 -8.53 -26.03 -20.84
C THR A 119 -9.75 -25.13 -20.97
N ARG A 120 -10.67 -25.47 -21.88
CA ARG A 120 -11.90 -24.70 -22.09
C ARG A 120 -12.78 -24.70 -20.83
N ARG A 121 -12.98 -25.87 -20.22
CA ARG A 121 -13.79 -26.02 -18.99
C ARG A 121 -13.24 -25.14 -17.87
N ARG A 122 -11.93 -25.24 -17.58
CA ARG A 122 -11.28 -24.46 -16.51
C ARG A 122 -11.25 -22.96 -16.83
N ALA A 123 -11.04 -22.57 -18.08
CA ALA A 123 -11.10 -21.17 -18.48
C ALA A 123 -12.51 -20.58 -18.29
N GLN A 124 -13.58 -21.33 -18.61
CA GLN A 124 -14.95 -20.91 -18.36
C GLN A 124 -15.22 -20.74 -16.85
N GLN A 125 -14.80 -21.70 -16.02
CA GLN A 125 -14.93 -21.57 -14.56
C GLN A 125 -14.19 -20.35 -14.00
N ALA A 126 -12.99 -20.04 -14.52
CA ALA A 126 -12.26 -18.85 -14.11
C ALA A 126 -12.99 -17.56 -14.56
N LEU A 127 -13.65 -17.57 -15.72
CA LEU A 127 -14.47 -16.42 -16.18
C LEU A 127 -15.75 -16.27 -15.33
N GLU A 128 -16.37 -17.34 -14.90
CA GLU A 128 -17.49 -17.31 -13.95
C GLU A 128 -17.07 -16.68 -12.62
N LEU A 129 -15.90 -17.07 -12.09
CA LEU A 129 -15.37 -16.54 -10.83
C LEU A 129 -15.18 -15.01 -10.87
N VAL A 130 -14.74 -14.46 -12.02
CA VAL A 130 -14.56 -13.03 -12.23
C VAL A 130 -15.79 -12.33 -12.87
N GLN A 131 -16.93 -13.00 -12.93
CA GLN A 131 -18.22 -12.46 -13.45
C GLN A 131 -18.14 -11.95 -14.90
N LEU A 132 -17.48 -12.70 -15.78
CA LEU A 132 -17.34 -12.39 -17.21
C LEU A 132 -18.01 -13.43 -18.14
N VAL A 133 -19.06 -14.06 -17.69
CA VAL A 133 -19.86 -14.97 -18.52
C VAL A 133 -20.48 -14.23 -19.71
N GLY A 134 -20.47 -14.84 -20.88
CA GLY A 134 -21.00 -14.24 -22.14
C GLY A 134 -20.01 -13.35 -22.88
N HIS A 135 -18.76 -13.27 -22.42
CA HIS A 135 -17.71 -12.48 -23.08
C HIS A 135 -16.60 -13.34 -23.71
N GLU A 136 -16.74 -14.67 -23.71
CA GLU A 136 -15.72 -15.66 -24.06
C GLU A 136 -15.13 -15.46 -25.46
N GLY A 137 -15.98 -15.09 -26.42
CA GLY A 137 -15.58 -14.89 -27.82
C GLY A 137 -15.07 -13.50 -28.17
N LYS A 138 -15.18 -12.52 -27.25
CA LYS A 138 -14.72 -11.15 -27.51
C LYS A 138 -13.19 -11.07 -27.53
N LEU A 139 -12.68 -10.07 -28.26
CA LEU A 139 -11.27 -9.66 -28.20
C LEU A 139 -11.06 -8.62 -27.10
N PRO A 140 -9.85 -8.47 -26.53
CA PRO A 140 -9.56 -7.49 -25.49
C PRO A 140 -9.98 -6.06 -25.82
N GLY A 141 -9.76 -5.60 -27.06
CA GLY A 141 -10.16 -4.26 -27.53
C GLY A 141 -11.67 -3.98 -27.53
N GLN A 142 -12.52 -5.01 -27.35
CA GLN A 142 -13.97 -4.89 -27.26
C GLN A 142 -14.47 -4.83 -25.80
N LEU A 143 -13.53 -4.78 -24.83
CA LEU A 143 -13.83 -4.78 -23.39
C LEU A 143 -13.49 -3.44 -22.75
N SER A 144 -14.24 -3.06 -21.71
CA SER A 144 -13.85 -1.96 -20.83
C SER A 144 -12.60 -2.28 -20.04
N GLY A 145 -11.91 -1.27 -19.48
CA GLY A 145 -10.70 -1.45 -18.67
C GLY A 145 -10.92 -2.43 -17.50
N GLY A 146 -12.03 -2.30 -16.77
CA GLY A 146 -12.36 -3.24 -15.68
C GLY A 146 -12.65 -4.66 -16.17
N GLN A 147 -13.24 -4.83 -17.35
CA GLN A 147 -13.40 -6.15 -17.95
C GLN A 147 -12.07 -6.76 -18.39
N GLN A 148 -11.17 -5.97 -18.98
CA GLN A 148 -9.81 -6.42 -19.32
C GLN A 148 -9.04 -6.86 -18.07
N GLN A 149 -9.16 -6.12 -16.97
CA GLN A 149 -8.56 -6.48 -15.71
C GLN A 149 -9.10 -7.81 -15.17
N ARG A 150 -10.43 -8.02 -15.20
CA ARG A 150 -11.05 -9.29 -14.80
C ARG A 150 -10.52 -10.45 -15.65
N VAL A 151 -10.32 -10.27 -16.95
CA VAL A 151 -9.68 -11.27 -17.83
C VAL A 151 -8.25 -11.55 -17.38
N ALA A 152 -7.45 -10.52 -17.05
CA ALA A 152 -6.08 -10.68 -16.58
C ALA A 152 -6.01 -11.45 -15.24
N ILE A 153 -6.93 -11.17 -14.32
CA ILE A 153 -7.08 -11.93 -13.06
C ILE A 153 -7.45 -13.39 -13.37
N ALA A 154 -8.47 -13.64 -14.19
CA ALA A 154 -8.88 -14.98 -14.57
C ALA A 154 -7.73 -15.79 -15.20
N ARG A 155 -6.93 -15.16 -16.09
CA ARG A 155 -5.73 -15.76 -16.68
C ARG A 155 -4.67 -16.12 -15.63
N ALA A 156 -4.49 -15.27 -14.64
CA ALA A 156 -3.51 -15.51 -13.57
C ALA A 156 -3.92 -16.67 -12.65
N ILE A 157 -5.23 -16.83 -12.35
CA ILE A 157 -5.72 -17.82 -11.39
C ILE A 157 -6.09 -19.16 -12.01
N VAL A 158 -6.36 -19.25 -13.33
CA VAL A 158 -6.82 -20.49 -13.99
C VAL A 158 -5.85 -21.66 -13.86
N ILE A 159 -4.56 -21.36 -13.70
CA ILE A 159 -3.51 -22.36 -13.49
C ILE A 159 -3.44 -22.86 -12.04
N GLU A 160 -4.34 -22.39 -11.16
CA GLU A 160 -4.38 -22.67 -9.73
C GLU A 160 -3.02 -22.45 -9.04
N PRO A 161 -2.47 -21.23 -9.14
CA PRO A 161 -1.14 -20.97 -8.62
C PRO A 161 -1.14 -21.01 -7.09
N PRO A 162 -0.02 -21.38 -6.44
CA PRO A 162 0.12 -21.26 -4.99
C PRO A 162 0.20 -19.78 -4.52
N LEU A 163 0.64 -18.88 -5.40
CA LEU A 163 0.83 -17.44 -5.14
C LEU A 163 0.36 -16.63 -6.35
N VAL A 164 -0.40 -15.56 -6.10
CA VAL A 164 -0.80 -14.57 -7.09
C VAL A 164 -0.03 -13.28 -6.85
N LEU A 165 0.60 -12.76 -7.90
CA LEU A 165 1.36 -11.51 -7.92
C LEU A 165 0.57 -10.48 -8.71
N MET A 166 0.38 -9.27 -8.17
CA MET A 166 -0.35 -8.19 -8.83
C MET A 166 0.48 -6.91 -8.79
N ASP A 167 0.86 -6.39 -9.96
CA ASP A 167 1.66 -5.18 -10.11
C ASP A 167 0.76 -4.00 -10.49
N GLU A 168 0.41 -3.14 -9.54
CA GLU A 168 -0.46 -1.96 -9.68
C GLU A 168 -1.72 -2.22 -10.54
N PRO A 169 -2.51 -3.27 -10.25
CA PRO A 169 -3.54 -3.72 -11.19
C PRO A 169 -4.70 -2.74 -11.37
N LEU A 170 -4.88 -1.77 -10.46
CA LEU A 170 -5.98 -0.80 -10.47
C LEU A 170 -5.59 0.58 -11.00
N SER A 171 -4.31 0.81 -11.32
CA SER A 171 -3.78 2.14 -11.68
C SER A 171 -4.44 2.78 -12.91
N ASN A 172 -4.92 1.96 -13.86
CA ASN A 172 -5.53 2.42 -15.11
C ASN A 172 -7.07 2.55 -15.05
N LEU A 173 -7.67 2.45 -13.86
CA LEU A 173 -9.12 2.53 -13.67
C LEU A 173 -9.53 3.86 -13.05
N ASP A 174 -10.73 4.32 -13.40
CA ASP A 174 -11.38 5.45 -12.75
C ASP A 174 -11.71 5.14 -11.27
N THR A 175 -11.97 6.19 -10.49
CA THR A 175 -12.16 6.08 -9.03
C THR A 175 -13.31 5.15 -8.65
N LYS A 176 -14.46 5.22 -9.36
CA LYS A 176 -15.63 4.38 -9.05
C LYS A 176 -15.33 2.91 -9.31
N LEU A 177 -14.78 2.60 -10.47
CA LEU A 177 -14.44 1.24 -10.86
C LEU A 177 -13.33 0.65 -9.98
N ARG A 178 -12.39 1.49 -9.51
CA ARG A 178 -11.34 1.09 -8.57
C ARG A 178 -11.93 0.58 -7.24
N VAL A 179 -12.95 1.28 -6.69
CA VAL A 179 -13.63 0.84 -5.46
C VAL A 179 -14.31 -0.50 -5.65
N GLU A 180 -15.04 -0.69 -6.77
CA GLU A 180 -15.70 -1.95 -7.10
C GLU A 180 -14.69 -3.10 -7.25
N MET A 181 -13.58 -2.85 -7.93
CA MET A 181 -12.55 -3.85 -8.20
C MET A 181 -11.74 -4.24 -6.95
N ARG A 182 -11.55 -3.33 -5.97
CA ARG A 182 -10.96 -3.68 -4.67
C ARG A 182 -11.77 -4.77 -3.96
N ALA A 183 -13.08 -4.55 -3.85
CA ALA A 183 -13.98 -5.53 -3.24
C ALA A 183 -13.94 -6.88 -3.99
N GLU A 184 -13.90 -6.84 -5.31
CA GLU A 184 -13.85 -8.03 -6.15
C GLU A 184 -12.53 -8.81 -6.00
N ILE A 185 -11.38 -8.14 -6.00
CA ILE A 185 -10.08 -8.77 -5.77
C ILE A 185 -10.03 -9.43 -4.39
N ARG A 186 -10.52 -8.75 -3.34
CA ARG A 186 -10.57 -9.33 -2.00
C ARG A 186 -11.49 -10.55 -1.94
N ARG A 187 -12.67 -10.49 -2.60
CA ARG A 187 -13.59 -11.63 -2.72
C ARG A 187 -12.92 -12.83 -3.39
N ILE A 188 -12.26 -12.62 -4.52
CA ILE A 188 -11.55 -13.68 -5.26
C ILE A 188 -10.44 -14.28 -4.40
N HIS A 189 -9.62 -13.45 -3.74
CA HIS A 189 -8.57 -13.91 -2.84
C HIS A 189 -9.13 -14.82 -1.72
N THR A 190 -10.19 -14.37 -1.03
CA THR A 190 -10.83 -15.14 0.05
C THR A 190 -11.37 -16.48 -0.46
N GLN A 191 -11.94 -16.51 -1.67
CA GLN A 191 -12.50 -17.74 -2.26
C GLN A 191 -11.42 -18.72 -2.70
N LEU A 192 -10.26 -18.22 -3.14
CA LEU A 192 -9.17 -19.08 -3.61
C LEU A 192 -8.28 -19.61 -2.48
N GLU A 193 -8.26 -18.96 -1.32
CA GLU A 193 -7.37 -19.29 -0.18
C GLU A 193 -5.89 -19.40 -0.59
N ARG A 194 -5.45 -18.53 -1.54
CA ARG A 194 -4.08 -18.48 -2.04
C ARG A 194 -3.39 -17.22 -1.53
N ALA A 195 -2.07 -17.32 -1.30
CA ALA A 195 -1.31 -16.12 -0.97
C ALA A 195 -1.36 -15.11 -2.12
N THR A 196 -1.40 -13.83 -1.78
CA THR A 196 -1.39 -12.72 -2.76
C THR A 196 -0.38 -11.67 -2.34
N ILE A 197 0.49 -11.27 -3.28
CA ILE A 197 1.34 -10.08 -3.16
C ILE A 197 0.77 -9.02 -4.10
N TYR A 198 0.40 -7.90 -3.52
CA TYR A 198 -0.23 -6.78 -4.22
C TYR A 198 0.66 -5.55 -4.14
N VAL A 199 1.09 -5.04 -5.27
CA VAL A 199 1.87 -3.79 -5.35
C VAL A 199 0.93 -2.63 -5.61
N THR A 200 1.06 -1.57 -4.83
CA THR A 200 0.33 -0.32 -5.03
C THR A 200 1.09 0.88 -4.46
N HIS A 201 0.75 2.05 -4.92
CA HIS A 201 1.11 3.33 -4.30
C HIS A 201 -0.11 4.00 -3.62
N ASP A 202 -1.29 3.41 -3.74
CA ASP A 202 -2.54 3.89 -3.17
C ASP A 202 -2.73 3.30 -1.75
N GLN A 203 -2.86 4.20 -0.76
CA GLN A 203 -3.03 3.81 0.64
C GLN A 203 -4.37 3.12 0.88
N ASP A 204 -5.45 3.62 0.25
CA ASP A 204 -6.79 3.07 0.42
C ASP A 204 -6.89 1.64 -0.10
N GLU A 205 -6.17 1.32 -1.17
CA GLU A 205 -6.07 -0.04 -1.69
C GLU A 205 -5.41 -0.96 -0.65
N ALA A 206 -4.24 -0.57 -0.14
CA ALA A 206 -3.50 -1.35 0.84
C ALA A 206 -4.29 -1.52 2.15
N LEU A 207 -4.84 -0.42 2.68
CA LEU A 207 -5.59 -0.41 3.94
C LEU A 207 -6.87 -1.25 3.89
N SER A 208 -7.56 -1.27 2.72
CA SER A 208 -8.84 -1.97 2.58
C SER A 208 -8.72 -3.46 2.25
N MET A 209 -7.60 -3.90 1.66
CA MET A 209 -7.48 -5.27 1.14
C MET A 209 -6.46 -6.13 1.88
N ALA A 210 -5.40 -5.56 2.42
CA ALA A 210 -4.28 -6.35 2.94
C ALA A 210 -4.53 -6.89 4.35
N ASP A 211 -3.99 -8.08 4.63
CA ASP A 211 -3.84 -8.61 5.98
C ASP A 211 -2.60 -7.99 6.65
N ARG A 212 -1.53 -7.76 5.87
CA ARG A 212 -0.33 -7.01 6.28
C ARG A 212 0.14 -6.08 5.16
N ILE A 213 0.67 -4.94 5.56
CA ILE A 213 1.26 -3.94 4.67
C ILE A 213 2.78 -3.89 4.92
N VAL A 214 3.54 -3.90 3.84
CA VAL A 214 4.99 -3.70 3.80
C VAL A 214 5.24 -2.32 3.23
N VAL A 215 5.59 -1.35 4.06
CA VAL A 215 5.94 0.01 3.61
C VAL A 215 7.40 0.03 3.20
N MET A 216 7.67 0.48 1.98
CA MET A 216 9.01 0.52 1.39
C MET A 216 9.46 1.95 1.08
N LYS A 217 10.76 2.19 1.28
CA LYS A 217 11.47 3.40 0.84
C LYS A 217 12.84 3.03 0.31
N GLU A 218 13.19 3.50 -0.90
CA GLU A 218 14.54 3.36 -1.48
C GLU A 218 15.10 1.93 -1.39
N GLY A 219 14.26 0.95 -1.73
CA GLY A 219 14.64 -0.47 -1.74
C GLY A 219 14.69 -1.14 -0.38
N VAL A 220 14.32 -0.44 0.70
CA VAL A 220 14.37 -0.93 2.09
C VAL A 220 12.97 -0.97 2.70
N VAL A 221 12.68 -2.02 3.47
CA VAL A 221 11.46 -2.11 4.27
C VAL A 221 11.54 -1.14 5.45
N GLN A 222 10.54 -0.29 5.60
CA GLN A 222 10.42 0.66 6.70
C GLN A 222 9.55 0.14 7.83
N GLN A 223 8.49 -0.59 7.48
CA GLN A 223 7.57 -1.20 8.45
C GLN A 223 6.82 -2.36 7.81
N VAL A 224 6.58 -3.42 8.58
CA VAL A 224 5.66 -4.52 8.23
C VAL A 224 4.68 -4.67 9.37
N ALA A 225 3.39 -4.38 9.12
CA ALA A 225 2.37 -4.45 10.16
C ALA A 225 0.96 -4.63 9.58
N THR A 226 -0.05 -4.79 10.46
CA THR A 226 -1.46 -4.77 10.03
C THR A 226 -1.83 -3.39 9.48
N PRO A 227 -2.86 -3.27 8.63
CA PRO A 227 -3.36 -1.98 8.15
C PRO A 227 -3.61 -0.97 9.28
N LYS A 228 -4.23 -1.43 10.37
CA LYS A 228 -4.50 -0.61 11.54
C LYS A 228 -3.22 -0.07 12.17
N ASP A 229 -2.20 -0.91 12.36
CA ASP A 229 -0.95 -0.50 13.03
C ASP A 229 -0.12 0.42 12.14
N VAL A 230 -0.02 0.13 10.83
CA VAL A 230 0.67 1.05 9.88
C VAL A 230 0.00 2.42 9.89
N TYR A 231 -1.33 2.46 9.96
CA TYR A 231 -2.10 3.70 9.96
C TYR A 231 -2.01 4.45 11.29
N THR A 232 -2.12 3.78 12.45
CA THR A 232 -2.21 4.44 13.75
C THR A 232 -0.88 4.55 14.49
N ARG A 233 0.10 3.70 14.17
CA ARG A 233 1.41 3.59 14.82
C ARG A 233 2.54 3.47 13.80
N PRO A 234 2.73 4.47 12.91
CA PRO A 234 3.82 4.46 11.96
C PRO A 234 5.17 4.53 12.67
N HIS A 235 6.09 3.60 12.34
CA HIS A 235 7.37 3.41 13.05
C HIS A 235 8.30 4.63 12.97
N ASN A 236 8.23 5.40 11.89
CA ASN A 236 9.08 6.56 11.69
C ASN A 236 8.33 7.66 10.92
N LEU A 237 8.92 8.86 10.85
CA LEU A 237 8.34 10.01 10.17
C LEU A 237 8.09 9.76 8.68
N HIS A 238 8.91 8.93 8.03
CA HIS A 238 8.67 8.60 6.62
C HIS A 238 7.35 7.85 6.45
N VAL A 239 7.13 6.80 7.26
CA VAL A 239 5.86 6.04 7.24
C VAL A 239 4.70 6.95 7.65
N ALA A 240 4.89 7.81 8.67
CA ALA A 240 3.87 8.74 9.11
C ALA A 240 3.46 9.69 7.97
N ARG A 241 4.42 10.36 7.32
CA ARG A 241 4.14 11.24 6.16
C ARG A 241 3.44 10.50 5.04
N PHE A 242 3.91 9.29 4.75
CA PHE A 242 3.29 8.45 3.73
C PHE A 242 1.87 8.03 4.13
N MET A 243 1.55 7.88 5.42
CA MET A 243 0.20 7.58 5.95
C MET A 243 -0.65 8.85 6.21
N GLY A 244 -0.31 9.98 5.61
CA GLY A 244 -1.13 11.20 5.64
C GLY A 244 -0.85 12.16 6.81
N TYR A 245 0.18 11.93 7.64
CA TYR A 245 0.62 12.90 8.64
C TYR A 245 1.32 14.09 7.95
N ARG A 246 0.52 15.02 7.44
CA ARG A 246 0.98 16.16 6.65
C ARG A 246 1.61 17.25 7.51
N ASN A 247 1.15 17.41 8.75
CA ASN A 247 1.69 18.38 9.69
C ASN A 247 2.83 17.72 10.48
N VAL A 248 4.04 18.18 10.26
CA VAL A 248 5.26 17.70 10.92
C VAL A 248 5.99 18.91 11.48
N LEU A 249 5.92 19.09 12.79
CA LEU A 249 6.20 20.36 13.47
C LEU A 249 7.25 20.17 14.57
N PRO A 250 8.23 21.09 14.71
CA PRO A 250 9.25 21.01 15.75
C PRO A 250 8.67 21.44 17.11
N PHE A 251 8.96 20.64 18.13
CA PHE A 251 8.59 20.86 19.51
C PHE A 251 9.77 20.54 20.45
N THR A 252 9.65 20.90 21.71
CA THR A 252 10.60 20.56 22.76
C THR A 252 9.93 19.66 23.77
N LEU A 253 10.55 18.53 24.12
CA LEU A 253 10.09 17.60 25.14
C LEU A 253 10.16 18.26 26.53
N GLU A 254 9.05 18.29 27.25
CA GLU A 254 9.01 18.76 28.64
C GLU A 254 9.07 17.60 29.66
N GLY A 255 8.46 16.46 29.35
CA GLY A 255 8.48 15.29 30.21
C GLY A 255 7.44 14.22 29.87
N MET A 256 7.48 13.13 30.62
CA MET A 256 6.51 12.04 30.52
C MET A 256 5.24 12.36 31.33
N ALA A 257 4.10 11.91 30.83
CA ALA A 257 2.78 12.04 31.47
C ALA A 257 2.03 10.69 31.34
N GLY A 258 2.44 9.69 32.13
CA GLY A 258 1.96 8.32 32.00
C GLY A 258 2.41 7.69 30.66
N ASP A 259 1.45 7.21 29.88
CA ASP A 259 1.68 6.66 28.54
C ASP A 259 1.87 7.73 27.44
N TYR A 260 1.80 9.00 27.82
CA TYR A 260 1.94 10.14 26.92
C TYR A 260 3.19 10.96 27.24
N VAL A 261 3.50 11.90 26.37
CA VAL A 261 4.55 12.91 26.58
C VAL A 261 3.96 14.29 26.43
N ASN A 262 4.46 15.24 27.23
CA ASN A 262 4.19 16.64 27.11
C ASN A 262 5.30 17.31 26.30
N VAL A 263 4.92 18.05 25.30
CA VAL A 263 5.82 18.81 24.42
C VAL A 263 5.34 20.25 24.27
N ALA A 264 6.22 21.19 24.10
CA ALA A 264 5.86 22.60 24.00
C ALA A 264 6.65 23.32 22.88
N THR A 265 6.01 24.31 22.26
CA THR A 265 6.63 25.28 21.35
C THR A 265 5.72 26.50 21.20
N GLY A 266 6.30 27.68 21.00
CA GLY A 266 5.53 28.91 20.79
C GLY A 266 4.54 29.28 21.89
N GLY A 267 4.79 28.85 23.16
CA GLY A 267 3.86 29.07 24.28
C GLY A 267 2.68 28.10 24.34
N VAL A 268 2.59 27.14 23.40
CA VAL A 268 1.55 26.11 23.37
C VAL A 268 2.13 24.80 23.89
N ARG A 269 1.39 24.13 24.78
CA ARG A 269 1.71 22.78 25.26
C ARG A 269 0.77 21.78 24.61
N VAL A 270 1.33 20.65 24.17
CA VAL A 270 0.61 19.54 23.54
C VAL A 270 1.01 18.22 24.21
N THR A 271 0.04 17.37 24.42
CA THR A 271 0.22 16.01 24.94
C THR A 271 0.07 15.01 23.78
N GLY A 272 1.00 14.04 23.65
CA GLY A 272 0.95 13.10 22.55
C GLY A 272 1.54 11.73 22.88
N VAL A 273 1.38 10.79 21.96
CA VAL A 273 1.87 9.41 22.06
C VAL A 273 3.35 9.36 21.66
N PRO A 274 4.25 8.88 22.54
CA PRO A 274 5.64 8.65 22.18
C PRO A 274 5.76 7.49 21.19
N MET A 275 6.42 7.73 20.06
CA MET A 275 6.61 6.71 19.01
C MET A 275 7.93 5.98 19.12
N ALA A 276 8.86 6.49 19.93
CA ALA A 276 10.14 5.87 20.28
C ALA A 276 10.64 6.44 21.61
N GLY A 277 11.78 5.93 22.12
CA GLY A 277 12.51 6.56 23.20
C GLY A 277 13.11 7.91 22.80
N PHE A 278 13.33 8.80 23.76
CA PHE A 278 13.89 10.12 23.52
C PHE A 278 15.26 10.28 24.16
N ASP A 279 16.29 10.47 23.33
CA ASP A 279 17.67 10.75 23.76
C ASP A 279 17.96 12.27 23.78
N THR A 280 17.07 13.06 23.16
CA THR A 280 17.18 14.53 23.07
C THR A 280 15.87 15.19 23.46
N LYS A 281 15.94 16.51 23.78
CA LYS A 281 14.72 17.31 23.99
C LYS A 281 14.07 17.80 22.69
N GLU A 282 14.77 17.72 21.58
CA GLU A 282 14.21 18.06 20.27
C GLU A 282 13.32 16.92 19.81
N VAL A 283 12.07 17.23 19.54
CA VAL A 283 11.06 16.27 19.09
C VAL A 283 10.21 16.86 17.97
N VAL A 284 9.55 15.96 17.26
CA VAL A 284 8.63 16.31 16.17
C VAL A 284 7.24 15.81 16.50
N VAL A 285 6.27 16.70 16.42
CA VAL A 285 4.84 16.35 16.48
C VAL A 285 4.33 16.14 15.06
N ALA A 286 3.74 14.97 14.83
CA ALA A 286 3.11 14.62 13.56
C ALA A 286 1.59 14.51 13.73
N LEU A 287 0.82 15.25 12.90
CA LEU A 287 -0.64 15.30 12.92
C LEU A 287 -1.20 15.10 11.52
N ARG A 288 -2.29 14.36 11.42
CA ARG A 288 -3.10 14.33 10.19
C ARG A 288 -4.06 15.50 10.12
N PRO A 289 -4.31 16.06 8.93
CA PRO A 289 -5.38 17.02 8.75
C PRO A 289 -6.75 16.50 9.22
N ASP A 290 -7.04 15.23 8.99
CA ASP A 290 -8.31 14.57 9.31
C ASP A 290 -8.51 14.27 10.81
N ASP A 291 -7.45 14.32 11.61
CA ASP A 291 -7.49 14.12 13.07
C ASP A 291 -7.61 15.46 13.84
N ILE A 292 -7.64 16.59 13.14
CA ILE A 292 -7.78 17.93 13.71
C ILE A 292 -9.24 18.35 13.60
N GLU A 293 -9.83 18.74 14.72
CA GLU A 293 -11.24 19.08 14.87
C GLU A 293 -11.40 20.54 15.34
N ARG A 294 -12.59 21.11 15.13
CA ARG A 294 -12.98 22.36 15.80
C ARG A 294 -13.13 22.10 17.29
N ALA A 295 -12.53 22.95 18.12
CA ALA A 295 -12.71 22.87 19.56
C ALA A 295 -14.07 23.46 19.97
N ASP A 296 -14.82 22.73 20.80
CA ASP A 296 -16.06 23.22 21.40
C ASP A 296 -15.76 23.96 22.71
N ASP A 297 -16.48 25.04 22.99
CA ASP A 297 -16.29 25.86 24.20
C ASP A 297 -16.59 25.08 25.50
N ALA A 298 -17.40 24.03 25.45
CA ALA A 298 -17.83 23.20 26.60
C ALA A 298 -17.15 21.81 26.65
N GLY A 299 -16.25 21.47 25.70
CA GLY A 299 -15.65 20.14 25.56
C GLY A 299 -14.28 19.99 26.22
N ASP A 300 -13.66 18.82 26.01
CA ASP A 300 -12.27 18.57 26.37
C ASP A 300 -11.35 19.46 25.51
N ASN A 301 -10.71 20.43 26.14
CA ASN A 301 -9.80 21.38 25.51
C ASN A 301 -8.34 20.91 25.55
N THR A 302 -8.07 19.64 25.84
CA THR A 302 -6.73 19.07 25.76
C THR A 302 -6.22 19.20 24.33
N ASN A 303 -4.99 19.75 24.17
CA ASN A 303 -4.39 20.07 22.89
C ASN A 303 -5.21 21.04 22.01
N ALA A 304 -6.00 21.93 22.64
CA ALA A 304 -6.66 23.03 21.92
C ALA A 304 -5.70 24.22 21.72
N PHE A 305 -5.81 24.86 20.57
CA PHE A 305 -5.01 26.02 20.20
C PHE A 305 -5.80 26.97 19.29
N ASP A 306 -5.46 28.25 19.39
CA ASP A 306 -6.06 29.26 18.52
C ASP A 306 -5.35 29.28 17.17
N SER A 307 -6.10 29.58 16.11
CA SER A 307 -5.60 29.66 14.75
C SER A 307 -6.37 30.71 13.94
N THR A 308 -5.81 31.07 12.80
CA THR A 308 -6.46 31.93 11.81
C THR A 308 -6.38 31.24 10.46
N VAL A 309 -7.52 31.14 9.79
CA VAL A 309 -7.60 30.52 8.45
C VAL A 309 -6.83 31.36 7.43
N GLU A 310 -5.89 30.72 6.72
CA GLU A 310 -5.07 31.35 5.68
C GLU A 310 -5.60 31.04 4.29
N THR A 311 -5.94 29.77 4.01
CA THR A 311 -6.52 29.34 2.73
C THR A 311 -7.57 28.25 2.96
N VAL A 312 -8.53 28.16 2.05
CA VAL A 312 -9.64 27.21 2.11
C VAL A 312 -9.76 26.46 0.77
N GLU A 313 -9.75 25.15 0.82
CA GLU A 313 -10.09 24.26 -0.29
C GLU A 313 -11.40 23.55 0.05
N TYR A 314 -12.50 23.87 -0.63
CA TYR A 314 -13.81 23.29 -0.39
C TYR A 314 -13.90 21.88 -0.94
N GLY A 315 -14.19 20.89 -0.09
CA GLY A 315 -14.28 19.46 -0.41
C GLY A 315 -15.71 18.90 -0.51
N GLY A 316 -16.73 19.74 -0.46
CA GLY A 316 -18.14 19.36 -0.52
C GLY A 316 -18.77 19.16 0.86
N ARG A 317 -18.30 18.24 1.68
CA ARG A 317 -18.78 18.01 3.06
C ARG A 317 -17.91 18.68 4.11
N ASP A 318 -16.67 18.84 3.82
CA ASP A 318 -15.64 19.43 4.66
C ASP A 318 -14.80 20.41 3.85
N SER A 319 -14.00 21.19 4.53
CA SER A 319 -13.01 22.07 3.93
C SER A 319 -11.61 21.63 4.40
N LEU A 320 -10.67 21.53 3.48
CA LEU A 320 -9.25 21.44 3.81
C LEU A 320 -8.73 22.87 3.95
N ILE A 321 -8.44 23.26 5.18
CA ILE A 321 -7.95 24.60 5.50
C ILE A 321 -6.45 24.56 5.79
N ARG A 322 -5.73 25.62 5.39
CA ARG A 322 -4.44 25.95 5.95
C ARG A 322 -4.65 27.04 6.99
N ALA A 323 -4.23 26.79 8.23
CA ALA A 323 -4.41 27.70 9.34
C ALA A 323 -3.06 28.06 9.97
N VAL A 324 -2.88 29.34 10.31
CA VAL A 324 -1.70 29.83 11.03
C VAL A 324 -1.95 29.65 12.52
N THR A 325 -1.02 29.01 13.22
CA THR A 325 -1.05 28.75 14.65
C THR A 325 0.18 29.36 15.35
N PRO A 326 0.23 29.46 16.69
CA PRO A 326 1.41 29.91 17.41
C PRO A 326 2.66 29.05 17.19
N PHE A 327 2.50 27.81 16.71
CA PHE A 327 3.60 26.88 16.44
C PHE A 327 3.86 26.63 14.94
N GLY A 328 3.28 27.45 14.08
CA GLY A 328 3.47 27.42 12.63
C GLY A 328 2.19 27.05 11.87
N PRO A 329 2.25 27.07 10.52
CA PRO A 329 1.10 26.73 9.70
C PRO A 329 0.80 25.24 9.74
N ILE A 330 -0.50 24.91 9.77
CA ILE A 330 -0.98 23.53 9.72
C ILE A 330 -2.07 23.36 8.66
N TRP A 331 -2.28 22.14 8.23
CA TRP A 331 -3.42 21.71 7.44
C TRP A 331 -4.42 20.99 8.35
N ALA A 332 -5.71 21.36 8.25
CA ALA A 332 -6.79 20.69 8.96
C ALA A 332 -7.95 20.43 8.01
N ARG A 333 -8.59 19.27 8.14
CA ARG A 333 -9.83 18.94 7.42
C ARG A 333 -10.99 19.05 8.39
N VAL A 334 -11.79 20.10 8.24
CA VAL A 334 -12.83 20.48 9.22
C VAL A 334 -14.17 20.60 8.50
N ALA A 335 -15.24 20.05 9.15
CA ALA A 335 -16.58 20.19 8.63
C ALA A 335 -17.04 21.65 8.67
N GLY A 336 -17.66 22.12 7.60
CA GLY A 336 -18.20 23.48 7.47
C GLY A 336 -17.54 24.29 6.35
N GLU A 337 -18.04 25.52 6.21
CA GLU A 337 -17.52 26.52 5.29
C GLU A 337 -16.73 27.56 6.11
N PHE A 338 -15.61 27.99 5.59
CA PHE A 338 -14.69 28.91 6.25
C PHE A 338 -14.31 30.04 5.29
N THR A 339 -13.89 31.17 5.86
CA THR A 339 -13.36 32.32 5.11
C THR A 339 -11.93 32.62 5.53
N GLU A 340 -11.13 33.14 4.58
CA GLU A 340 -9.77 33.61 4.88
C GLU A 340 -9.80 34.73 5.92
N GLY A 341 -8.89 34.67 6.89
CA GLY A 341 -8.85 35.59 8.04
C GLY A 341 -9.77 35.23 9.20
N GLU A 342 -10.60 34.19 9.08
CA GLU A 342 -11.50 33.75 10.15
C GLU A 342 -10.72 33.18 11.34
N PRO A 343 -10.96 33.65 12.59
CA PRO A 343 -10.39 33.04 13.77
C PRO A 343 -11.08 31.70 14.06
N LEU A 344 -10.27 30.67 14.32
CA LEU A 344 -10.75 29.32 14.54
C LEU A 344 -9.97 28.66 15.67
N ARG A 345 -10.67 28.13 16.66
CA ARG A 345 -10.06 27.30 17.69
C ARG A 345 -10.11 25.84 17.28
N LEU A 346 -8.94 25.23 17.17
CA LEU A 346 -8.76 23.83 16.77
C LEU A 346 -8.25 22.98 17.92
N ARG A 347 -8.48 21.69 17.85
CA ARG A 347 -7.95 20.71 18.79
C ARG A 347 -7.54 19.42 18.08
N VAL A 348 -6.68 18.64 18.72
CA VAL A 348 -6.34 17.28 18.31
C VAL A 348 -6.27 16.39 19.54
N ALA A 349 -6.87 15.20 19.47
CA ALA A 349 -6.85 14.27 20.60
C ALA A 349 -5.41 13.83 20.92
N PRO A 350 -5.00 13.70 22.20
CA PRO A 350 -3.67 13.19 22.56
C PRO A 350 -3.31 11.87 21.91
N SER A 351 -4.27 10.96 21.78
CA SER A 351 -4.09 9.65 21.12
C SER A 351 -3.85 9.73 19.61
N ARG A 352 -4.10 10.89 18.97
CA ARG A 352 -3.88 11.17 17.55
C ARG A 352 -2.67 12.08 17.30
N THR A 353 -2.02 12.51 18.36
CA THR A 353 -0.82 13.34 18.33
C THR A 353 0.40 12.45 18.49
N LEU A 354 1.13 12.21 17.41
CA LEU A 354 2.31 11.34 17.45
C LEU A 354 3.57 12.17 17.67
N VAL A 355 4.43 11.70 18.60
CA VAL A 355 5.68 12.41 18.94
C VAL A 355 6.87 11.52 18.63
N TYR A 356 7.74 12.02 17.74
CA TYR A 356 8.98 11.35 17.33
C TYR A 356 10.22 12.09 17.85
N PRO A 357 11.32 11.39 18.14
CA PRO A 357 12.60 12.03 18.45
C PRO A 357 13.21 12.71 17.21
N GLY A 358 13.98 13.78 17.42
CA GLY A 358 14.76 14.46 16.40
C GLY A 358 14.09 15.69 15.79
N ALA A 359 14.69 16.21 14.70
CA ALA A 359 14.21 17.37 13.96
C ALA A 359 13.32 16.96 12.76
N PRO A 360 12.42 17.83 12.29
CA PRO A 360 11.66 17.60 11.05
C PRO A 360 12.61 17.67 9.85
N THR A 361 12.96 16.49 9.29
CA THR A 361 13.80 16.37 8.08
C THR A 361 12.95 16.11 6.85
#